data_f0e6efd99bba9885c3bddf24db4214d4
#
_entry.id   f0e6efd99bba9885c3bddf24db4214d4
#
_cell.length_a   1.000
_cell.length_b   1.000
_cell.length_c   1.000
_cell.angle_alpha   90.00
_cell.angle_beta   90.00
_cell.angle_gamma   90.00
#
_symmetry.space_group_name_H-M   'P 1'
#
loop_
_entity.id
_entity.type
_entity.pdbx_description
1 polymer ?
#
loop_
_entity_poly.entity_id
_entity_poly.type
_entity_poly.pdbx_seq_one_letter_code
_entity_poly.pdbx_strand_id
1 'polypeptide(L)'
;MPKVPGMVKGLGVTLGTLFETVTKGANTVQYPHEKEAPPTRARGVIALHEGNCTSCMLCARSCPDWCIYIEGHKELAPPRREGGKPRKVNMLDRFDIDYALCMYCGICVEVCPFDALFWTPEYEYSEPRIADLLHDKAKLGEWMETVPEAPELEAGAEKKKK
;
A
#
# COMPACT_ATOMS: atom_id res chain seq x y z
N MET A 1 -0.13 48.51 29.68
CA MET A 1 0.33 48.31 28.30
C MET A 1 -0.87 48.42 27.38
N PRO A 2 -0.86 49.28 26.34
CA PRO A 2 -1.98 49.43 25.44
C PRO A 2 -2.25 48.10 24.72
N LYS A 3 -3.49 47.61 24.79
CA LYS A 3 -3.91 46.39 24.07
C LYS A 3 -3.96 46.74 22.59
N VAL A 4 -3.03 46.16 21.81
CA VAL A 4 -3.06 46.28 20.33
C VAL A 4 -4.35 45.66 19.80
N PRO A 5 -5.13 46.39 18.96
CA PRO A 5 -6.35 45.87 18.37
C PRO A 5 -6.09 44.57 17.59
N GLY A 6 -7.00 43.60 17.66
CA GLY A 6 -6.84 42.30 17.04
C GLY A 6 -6.56 42.36 15.52
N MET A 7 -7.14 43.32 14.83
CA MET A 7 -6.90 43.59 13.41
C MET A 7 -5.44 43.95 13.12
N VAL A 8 -4.83 44.79 13.92
CA VAL A 8 -3.40 45.20 13.77
C VAL A 8 -2.49 43.99 14.04
N LYS A 9 -2.84 43.15 15.04
CA LYS A 9 -2.12 41.88 15.26
C LYS A 9 -2.21 40.93 14.05
N GLY A 10 -3.38 40.78 13.49
CA GLY A 10 -3.59 39.94 12.30
C GLY A 10 -2.79 40.42 11.10
N LEU A 11 -2.80 41.74 10.83
CA LEU A 11 -1.97 42.33 9.77
C LEU A 11 -0.48 42.13 10.02
N GLY A 12 -0.04 42.23 11.26
CA GLY A 12 1.35 41.95 11.61
C GLY A 12 1.79 40.51 11.34
N VAL A 13 0.93 39.53 11.59
CA VAL A 13 1.19 38.11 11.27
C VAL A 13 1.29 37.89 9.76
N THR A 14 0.33 38.37 8.98
CA THR A 14 0.35 38.22 7.53
C THR A 14 1.54 38.92 6.87
N LEU A 15 1.92 40.11 7.38
CA LEU A 15 3.11 40.82 6.93
C LEU A 15 4.40 40.03 7.25
N GLY A 16 4.48 39.44 8.45
CA GLY A 16 5.58 38.56 8.84
C GLY A 16 5.71 37.34 7.89
N THR A 17 4.59 36.68 7.60
CA THR A 17 4.57 35.54 6.65
C THR A 17 4.97 35.97 5.24
N LEU A 18 4.56 37.18 4.81
CA LEU A 18 4.99 37.72 3.52
C LEU A 18 6.51 37.87 3.43
N PHE A 19 7.14 38.46 4.45
CA PHE A 19 8.60 38.59 4.51
C PHE A 19 9.31 37.22 4.56
N GLU A 20 8.77 36.26 5.30
CA GLU A 20 9.31 34.89 5.29
C GLU A 20 9.23 34.25 3.91
N THR A 21 8.10 34.37 3.21
CA THR A 21 7.92 33.82 1.87
C THR A 21 8.88 34.45 0.86
N VAL A 22 9.10 35.76 0.97
CA VAL A 22 10.04 36.46 0.06
C VAL A 22 11.50 36.08 0.33
N THR A 23 11.86 35.81 1.58
CA THR A 23 13.25 35.52 1.97
C THR A 23 13.62 34.04 1.92
N LYS A 24 12.69 33.15 2.32
CA LYS A 24 12.91 31.71 2.42
C LYS A 24 12.32 30.93 1.25
N GLY A 25 11.47 31.57 0.43
CA GLY A 25 10.69 30.91 -0.63
C GLY A 25 9.32 30.45 -0.16
N ALA A 26 8.48 30.07 -1.09
CA ALA A 26 7.15 29.52 -0.82
C ALA A 26 7.24 28.06 -0.34
N ASN A 27 6.40 27.69 0.61
CA ASN A 27 6.29 26.32 1.16
C ASN A 27 5.44 25.41 0.28
N THR A 28 5.27 25.73 -0.99
CA THR A 28 4.43 24.99 -1.93
C THR A 28 5.27 24.12 -2.83
N VAL A 29 4.84 22.86 -2.99
CA VAL A 29 5.43 21.92 -3.96
C VAL A 29 4.72 22.09 -5.30
N GLN A 30 5.51 22.21 -6.39
CA GLN A 30 4.99 22.44 -7.74
C GLN A 30 4.57 21.11 -8.40
N TYR A 31 3.63 20.42 -7.77
CA TYR A 31 3.06 19.20 -8.34
C TYR A 31 2.32 19.52 -9.69
N PRO A 32 2.43 18.71 -10.76
CA PRO A 32 3.15 17.42 -10.85
C PRO A 32 4.62 17.52 -11.24
N HIS A 33 5.15 18.73 -11.45
CA HIS A 33 6.53 18.94 -11.92
C HIS A 33 7.57 18.61 -10.84
N GLU A 34 7.18 18.84 -9.60
CA GLU A 34 7.98 18.52 -8.42
C GLU A 34 7.14 17.63 -7.49
N LYS A 35 7.68 16.47 -7.11
CA LYS A 35 7.01 15.50 -6.24
C LYS A 35 7.87 15.24 -5.02
N GLU A 36 7.24 15.26 -3.86
CA GLU A 36 7.89 14.79 -2.64
C GLU A 36 7.90 13.26 -2.59
N ALA A 37 9.04 12.68 -2.21
CA ALA A 37 9.12 11.25 -2.01
C ALA A 37 8.21 10.83 -0.83
N PRO A 38 7.33 9.83 -1.00
CA PRO A 38 6.50 9.36 0.07
C PRO A 38 7.34 8.78 1.21
N PRO A 39 6.90 8.88 2.48
CA PRO A 39 7.61 8.30 3.60
C PRO A 39 7.71 6.78 3.46
N THR A 40 8.73 6.16 4.07
CA THR A 40 9.03 4.72 3.95
C THR A 40 7.89 3.79 4.38
N ARG A 41 6.92 4.28 5.15
CA ARG A 41 5.71 3.56 5.57
C ARG A 41 4.43 4.11 4.93
N ALA A 42 4.54 4.75 3.78
CA ALA A 42 3.37 5.19 3.04
C ALA A 42 2.50 3.99 2.64
N ARG A 43 1.19 4.17 2.71
CA ARG A 43 0.19 3.19 2.27
C ARG A 43 -0.31 3.62 0.89
N GLY A 44 0.31 3.10 -0.14
CA GLY A 44 -0.16 3.26 -1.52
C GLY A 44 -0.92 2.03 -2.01
N VAL A 45 -0.73 1.65 -3.26
CA VAL A 45 -1.32 0.45 -3.84
C VAL A 45 -0.75 -0.81 -3.16
N ILE A 46 -1.55 -1.85 -3.08
CA ILE A 46 -1.12 -3.16 -2.57
C ILE A 46 -0.61 -4.00 -3.75
N ALA A 47 0.63 -4.46 -3.65
CA ALA A 47 1.23 -5.38 -4.61
C ALA A 47 1.01 -6.84 -4.19
N LEU A 48 0.90 -7.74 -5.17
CA LEU A 48 0.75 -9.17 -4.98
C LEU A 48 1.97 -9.94 -5.47
N HIS A 49 2.62 -10.68 -4.57
CA HIS A 49 3.59 -11.70 -4.94
C HIS A 49 2.85 -13.02 -5.16
N GLU A 50 2.50 -13.32 -6.44
CA GLU A 50 1.69 -14.49 -6.79
C GLU A 50 2.29 -15.81 -6.29
N GLY A 51 3.61 -15.97 -6.40
CA GLY A 51 4.30 -17.21 -5.98
C GLY A 51 4.17 -17.54 -4.49
N ASN A 52 3.89 -16.56 -3.64
CA ASN A 52 3.67 -16.75 -2.21
C ASN A 52 2.20 -16.99 -1.86
N CYS A 53 1.27 -16.63 -2.76
CA CYS A 53 -0.15 -16.75 -2.48
C CYS A 53 -0.62 -18.21 -2.57
N THR A 54 -1.24 -18.69 -1.52
CA THR A 54 -1.80 -20.07 -1.44
C THR A 54 -3.32 -20.09 -1.52
N SER A 55 -3.96 -19.03 -2.00
CA SER A 55 -5.42 -18.92 -2.08
C SER A 55 -6.14 -19.29 -0.77
N CYS A 56 -5.57 -18.92 0.37
CA CYS A 56 -6.13 -19.26 1.70
C CYS A 56 -7.36 -18.42 2.09
N MET A 57 -7.64 -17.36 1.34
CA MET A 57 -8.77 -16.42 1.51
C MET A 57 -8.78 -15.65 2.85
N LEU A 58 -7.72 -15.66 3.63
CA LEU A 58 -7.68 -14.93 4.90
C LEU A 58 -7.80 -13.42 4.69
N CYS A 59 -7.09 -12.87 3.70
CA CYS A 59 -7.15 -11.45 3.36
C CYS A 59 -8.56 -11.02 2.92
N ALA A 60 -9.25 -11.81 2.09
CA ALA A 60 -10.61 -11.54 1.65
C ALA A 60 -11.61 -11.57 2.81
N ARG A 61 -11.50 -12.58 3.70
CA ARG A 61 -12.39 -12.71 4.88
C ARG A 61 -12.18 -11.63 5.93
N SER A 62 -10.95 -11.10 6.03
CA SER A 62 -10.62 -10.05 6.99
C SER A 62 -10.83 -8.66 6.44
N CYS A 63 -11.17 -8.53 5.16
CA CYS A 63 -11.45 -7.25 4.51
C CYS A 63 -12.79 -6.69 4.99
N PRO A 64 -12.83 -5.51 5.62
CA PRO A 64 -14.08 -4.89 6.08
C PRO A 64 -14.99 -4.47 4.92
N ASP A 65 -14.41 -4.10 3.77
CA ASP A 65 -15.13 -3.59 2.60
C ASP A 65 -15.41 -4.66 1.54
N TRP A 66 -14.96 -5.89 1.76
CA TRP A 66 -15.17 -7.02 0.83
C TRP A 66 -14.66 -6.74 -0.59
N CYS A 67 -13.60 -5.93 -0.71
CA CYS A 67 -13.04 -5.49 -1.98
C CYS A 67 -12.05 -6.47 -2.61
N ILE A 68 -11.82 -7.65 -2.01
CA ILE A 68 -10.85 -8.65 -2.47
C ILE A 68 -11.58 -9.89 -2.97
N TYR A 69 -11.38 -10.23 -4.24
CA TYR A 69 -11.98 -11.37 -4.91
C TYR A 69 -10.91 -12.41 -5.20
N ILE A 70 -11.08 -13.62 -4.67
CA ILE A 70 -10.11 -14.71 -4.82
C ILE A 70 -10.84 -15.95 -5.31
N GLU A 71 -10.33 -16.55 -6.39
CA GLU A 71 -10.73 -17.86 -6.87
C GLU A 71 -9.50 -18.74 -6.95
N GLY A 72 -9.66 -20.01 -6.65
CA GLY A 72 -8.56 -20.96 -6.71
C GLY A 72 -9.08 -22.40 -6.71
N HIS A 73 -8.31 -23.28 -7.31
CA HIS A 73 -8.59 -24.70 -7.37
C HIS A 73 -7.49 -25.51 -6.68
N LYS A 74 -7.75 -26.79 -6.47
CA LYS A 74 -6.79 -27.72 -5.88
C LYS A 74 -6.18 -28.58 -6.95
N GLU A 75 -4.85 -28.56 -7.03
CA GLU A 75 -4.09 -29.42 -7.93
C GLU A 75 -3.26 -30.44 -7.13
N LEU A 76 -2.96 -31.58 -7.78
CA LEU A 76 -2.09 -32.59 -7.21
C LEU A 76 -0.63 -32.29 -7.59
N ALA A 77 0.12 -31.78 -6.62
CA ALA A 77 1.56 -31.57 -6.79
C ALA A 77 2.37 -32.85 -6.49
N PRO A 78 3.52 -33.00 -7.13
CA PRO A 78 4.41 -34.12 -6.85
C PRO A 78 4.86 -34.11 -5.38
N PRO A 79 5.20 -35.27 -4.82
CA PRO A 79 5.65 -35.37 -3.45
C PRO A 79 6.97 -34.62 -3.23
N ARG A 80 7.15 -33.99 -2.05
CA ARG A 80 8.40 -33.28 -1.69
C ARG A 80 9.61 -34.21 -1.51
N ARG A 81 9.38 -35.52 -1.31
CA ARG A 81 10.42 -36.56 -1.12
C ARG A 81 10.12 -37.72 -2.05
N GLU A 82 11.16 -38.36 -2.56
CA GLU A 82 11.04 -39.59 -3.33
C GLU A 82 10.29 -40.66 -2.55
N GLY A 83 9.27 -41.27 -3.17
CA GLY A 83 8.39 -42.27 -2.52
C GLY A 83 7.26 -41.69 -1.65
N GLY A 84 7.10 -40.37 -1.56
CA GLY A 84 6.02 -39.72 -0.83
C GLY A 84 4.67 -39.81 -1.57
N LYS A 85 3.56 -39.52 -0.85
CA LYS A 85 2.24 -39.37 -1.47
C LYS A 85 2.10 -38.01 -2.15
N PRO A 86 1.38 -37.92 -3.30
CA PRO A 86 1.06 -36.64 -3.91
C PRO A 86 0.25 -35.78 -2.93
N ARG A 87 0.54 -34.48 -2.92
CA ARG A 87 -0.12 -33.52 -2.01
C ARG A 87 -1.07 -32.62 -2.80
N LYS A 88 -2.18 -32.28 -2.20
CA LYS A 88 -3.10 -31.27 -2.75
C LYS A 88 -2.52 -29.88 -2.43
N VAL A 89 -2.32 -29.07 -3.48
CA VAL A 89 -1.86 -27.68 -3.38
C VAL A 89 -2.97 -26.79 -3.93
N ASN A 90 -3.22 -25.67 -3.28
CA ASN A 90 -4.12 -24.68 -3.83
C ASN A 90 -3.37 -23.85 -4.87
N MET A 91 -3.96 -23.71 -6.04
CA MET A 91 -3.50 -22.84 -7.12
C MET A 91 -4.39 -21.60 -7.15
N LEU A 92 -3.76 -20.46 -7.45
CA LEU A 92 -4.45 -19.17 -7.53
C LEU A 92 -4.90 -18.95 -8.99
N ASP A 93 -6.20 -18.94 -9.22
CA ASP A 93 -6.77 -18.67 -10.54
C ASP A 93 -7.00 -17.17 -10.73
N ARG A 94 -7.64 -16.57 -9.75
CA ARG A 94 -8.03 -15.17 -9.76
C ARG A 94 -7.69 -14.50 -8.43
N PHE A 95 -7.15 -13.30 -8.51
CA PHE A 95 -6.95 -12.43 -7.36
C PHE A 95 -7.14 -10.99 -7.82
N ASP A 96 -8.23 -10.37 -7.41
CA ASP A 96 -8.52 -8.99 -7.76
C ASP A 96 -8.73 -8.17 -6.50
N ILE A 97 -8.33 -6.90 -6.57
CA ILE A 97 -8.66 -5.89 -5.57
C ILE A 97 -9.42 -4.75 -6.25
N ASP A 98 -10.60 -4.46 -5.73
CA ASP A 98 -11.39 -3.31 -6.15
C ASP A 98 -10.97 -2.07 -5.36
N TYR A 99 -10.17 -1.22 -5.99
CA TYR A 99 -9.70 0.02 -5.38
C TYR A 99 -10.76 1.12 -5.32
N ALA A 100 -11.91 0.96 -5.99
CA ALA A 100 -13.04 1.84 -5.80
C ALA A 100 -13.72 1.65 -4.43
N LEU A 101 -13.56 0.48 -3.82
CA LEU A 101 -14.10 0.13 -2.50
C LEU A 101 -13.03 0.12 -1.40
N CYS A 102 -11.77 -0.08 -1.75
CA CYS A 102 -10.69 -0.28 -0.79
C CYS A 102 -10.45 0.98 0.07
N MET A 103 -10.50 0.85 1.40
CA MET A 103 -10.20 1.92 2.35
C MET A 103 -8.73 1.97 2.80
N TYR A 104 -7.84 1.21 2.20
CA TYR A 104 -6.39 1.18 2.51
C TYR A 104 -6.07 0.90 3.98
N CYS A 105 -6.90 0.12 4.66
CA CYS A 105 -6.70 -0.21 6.08
C CYS A 105 -5.47 -1.08 6.36
N GLY A 106 -5.04 -1.91 5.39
CA GLY A 106 -3.86 -2.77 5.49
C GLY A 106 -4.06 -4.09 6.21
N ILE A 107 -5.25 -4.39 6.70
CA ILE A 107 -5.54 -5.65 7.40
C ILE A 107 -5.17 -6.86 6.53
N CYS A 108 -5.42 -6.80 5.22
CA CYS A 108 -5.08 -7.88 4.28
C CYS A 108 -3.57 -8.16 4.20
N VAL A 109 -2.74 -7.13 4.30
CA VAL A 109 -1.27 -7.27 4.33
C VAL A 109 -0.82 -7.89 5.65
N GLU A 110 -1.37 -7.42 6.79
CA GLU A 110 -0.99 -7.87 8.13
C GLU A 110 -1.43 -9.32 8.41
N VAL A 111 -2.61 -9.71 7.91
CA VAL A 111 -3.18 -11.05 8.15
C VAL A 111 -2.57 -12.12 7.25
N CYS A 112 -1.81 -11.76 6.21
CA CYS A 112 -1.21 -12.71 5.29
C CYS A 112 -0.05 -13.48 5.92
N PRO A 113 -0.18 -14.80 6.18
CA PRO A 113 0.89 -15.56 6.82
C PRO A 113 2.01 -15.98 5.87
N PHE A 114 1.83 -15.71 4.56
CA PHE A 114 2.75 -16.14 3.51
C PHE A 114 3.52 -14.97 2.90
N ASP A 115 3.35 -13.75 3.41
CA ASP A 115 3.93 -12.52 2.85
C ASP A 115 3.72 -12.43 1.33
N ALA A 116 2.45 -12.55 0.93
CA ALA A 116 2.07 -12.43 -0.47
C ALA A 116 1.61 -11.00 -0.84
N LEU A 117 1.31 -10.15 0.14
CA LEU A 117 0.82 -8.79 -0.07
C LEU A 117 1.79 -7.78 0.54
N PHE A 118 2.10 -6.74 -0.23
CA PHE A 118 3.04 -5.68 0.15
C PHE A 118 2.46 -4.31 -0.13
N TRP A 119 2.87 -3.32 0.65
CA TRP A 119 2.62 -1.92 0.36
C TRP A 119 3.62 -1.39 -0.66
N THR A 120 3.13 -0.62 -1.61
CA THR A 120 3.96 0.15 -2.53
C THR A 120 3.86 1.64 -2.22
N PRO A 121 4.82 2.47 -2.62
CA PRO A 121 4.72 3.92 -2.50
C PRO A 121 3.79 4.54 -3.56
N GLU A 122 3.34 3.75 -4.54
CA GLU A 122 2.56 4.25 -5.67
C GLU A 122 1.13 4.60 -5.26
N TYR A 123 0.67 5.78 -5.68
CA TYR A 123 -0.67 6.29 -5.39
C TYR A 123 -1.33 6.94 -6.61
N GLU A 124 -0.60 7.09 -7.72
CA GLU A 124 -1.07 7.77 -8.94
C GLU A 124 -1.62 6.76 -9.95
N TYR A 125 -2.75 6.15 -9.66
CA TYR A 125 -3.42 5.17 -10.52
C TYR A 125 -4.88 5.51 -10.78
N SER A 126 -5.20 6.81 -10.85
CA SER A 126 -6.56 7.25 -11.16
C SER A 126 -6.98 6.83 -12.57
N GLU A 127 -8.16 6.29 -12.69
CA GLU A 127 -8.72 5.79 -13.94
C GLU A 127 -10.01 6.56 -14.29
N PRO A 128 -10.32 6.75 -15.59
CA PRO A 128 -11.51 7.47 -16.04
C PRO A 128 -12.82 6.70 -15.78
N ARG A 129 -12.75 5.38 -15.60
CA ARG A 129 -13.91 4.52 -15.34
C ARG A 129 -13.69 3.73 -14.07
N ILE A 130 -14.73 3.67 -13.23
CA ILE A 130 -14.67 2.93 -11.96
C ILE A 130 -14.35 1.44 -12.15
N ALA A 131 -14.75 0.83 -13.26
CA ALA A 131 -14.44 -0.57 -13.57
C ALA A 131 -12.94 -0.83 -13.76
N ASP A 132 -12.17 0.17 -14.17
CA ASP A 132 -10.73 0.06 -14.40
C ASP A 132 -9.93 0.12 -13.09
N LEU A 133 -10.59 0.48 -11.96
CA LEU A 133 -10.05 0.40 -10.61
C LEU A 133 -10.08 -1.03 -10.03
N LEU A 134 -10.68 -1.98 -10.73
CA LEU A 134 -10.56 -3.39 -10.40
C LEU A 134 -9.23 -3.92 -10.94
N HIS A 135 -8.23 -4.02 -10.06
CA HIS A 135 -6.91 -4.50 -10.43
C HIS A 135 -6.82 -6.02 -10.28
N ASP A 136 -6.53 -6.70 -11.38
CA ASP A 136 -6.33 -8.13 -11.45
C ASP A 136 -4.93 -8.55 -10.92
N LYS A 137 -4.71 -9.86 -10.81
CA LYS A 137 -3.44 -10.40 -10.32
C LYS A 137 -2.23 -9.99 -11.14
N ALA A 138 -2.39 -9.73 -12.44
CA ALA A 138 -1.30 -9.31 -13.31
C ALA A 138 -0.89 -7.88 -12.99
N LYS A 139 -1.86 -6.96 -12.92
CA LYS A 139 -1.61 -5.55 -12.56
C LYS A 139 -1.09 -5.42 -11.11
N LEU A 140 -1.59 -6.22 -10.18
CA LEU A 140 -1.07 -6.26 -8.81
C LEU A 140 0.36 -6.82 -8.74
N GLY A 141 0.72 -7.73 -9.65
CA GLY A 141 2.08 -8.26 -9.79
C GLY A 141 3.07 -7.23 -10.32
N GLU A 142 2.66 -6.37 -11.25
CA GLU A 142 3.49 -5.27 -11.76
C GLU A 142 3.93 -4.31 -10.66
N TRP A 143 3.06 -4.05 -9.67
CA TRP A 143 3.39 -3.20 -8.52
C TRP A 143 4.50 -3.77 -7.63
N MET A 144 4.82 -5.07 -7.74
CA MET A 144 5.91 -5.67 -6.96
C MET A 144 7.28 -5.05 -7.26
N GLU A 145 7.47 -4.51 -8.46
CA GLU A 145 8.71 -3.83 -8.87
C GLU A 145 8.94 -2.53 -8.07
N THR A 146 7.87 -1.93 -7.57
CA THR A 146 7.93 -0.67 -6.83
C THR A 146 7.95 -0.85 -5.31
N VAL A 147 7.87 -2.10 -4.82
CA VAL A 147 7.90 -2.38 -3.38
C VAL A 147 9.28 -2.02 -2.81
N PRO A 148 9.37 -1.10 -1.83
CA PRO A 148 10.63 -0.74 -1.22
C PRO A 148 11.20 -1.90 -0.39
N GLU A 149 12.52 -1.95 -0.27
CA GLU A 149 13.17 -2.87 0.65
C GLU A 149 12.64 -2.65 2.08
N ALA A 150 12.45 -3.75 2.80
CA ALA A 150 12.00 -3.67 4.17
C ALA A 150 12.97 -2.81 5.01
N PRO A 151 12.48 -1.83 5.77
CA PRO A 151 13.33 -1.00 6.61
C PRO A 151 14.13 -1.88 7.58
N GLU A 152 15.35 -1.45 7.91
CA GLU A 152 16.15 -2.13 8.93
C GLU A 152 15.36 -2.23 10.24
N LEU A 153 15.47 -3.39 10.88
CA LEU A 153 14.82 -3.59 12.18
C LEU A 153 15.50 -2.70 13.22
N GLU A 154 14.71 -2.10 14.08
CA GLU A 154 15.22 -1.36 15.23
C GLU A 154 16.09 -2.29 16.10
N ALA A 155 17.12 -1.71 16.73
CA ALA A 155 18.02 -2.46 17.59
C ALA A 155 17.22 -3.22 18.69
N GLY A 156 17.31 -4.54 18.68
CA GLY A 156 16.59 -5.42 19.60
C GLY A 156 15.29 -6.03 19.04
N ALA A 157 14.87 -5.69 17.81
CA ALA A 157 13.77 -6.36 17.16
C ALA A 157 14.23 -7.69 16.54
N GLU A 158 13.68 -8.80 17.01
CA GLU A 158 13.97 -10.13 16.42
C GLU A 158 13.21 -10.32 15.10
N LYS A 159 13.91 -10.84 14.08
CA LYS A 159 13.25 -11.32 12.86
C LYS A 159 12.31 -12.47 13.24
N LYS A 160 11.01 -12.35 12.94
CA LYS A 160 10.09 -13.50 13.06
C LYS A 160 10.69 -14.67 12.26
N LYS A 161 11.05 -15.74 12.95
CA LYS A 161 11.42 -17.00 12.28
C LYS A 161 10.20 -17.54 11.56
N LYS A 162 10.28 -17.65 10.24
CA LYS A 162 9.27 -18.30 9.40
C LYS A 162 9.31 -19.80 9.54
#